data_f1ba220157d4007e41554f644a44c755
#
_entry.id   f1ba220157d4007e41554f644a44c755
#
_cell.length_a   1.000
_cell.length_b   1.000
_cell.length_c   1.000
_cell.angle_alpha   90.00
_cell.angle_beta   90.00
_cell.angle_gamma   90.00
#
_symmetry.space_group_name_H-M   'P 1'
#
loop_
_entity.id
_entity.type
_entity.pdbx_description
1 polymer ?
#
loop_
_entity_poly.entity_id
_entity_poly.type
_entity_poly.pdbx_seq_one_letter_code
_entity_poly.pdbx_strand_id
1 'polypeptide(L)'
;MLITEIGNLTFCRDPKRQIEKAIKVVGNELELLLRSSFKDAKLLEFTLDTDKFYIAWVKELPIPTVSNYIRVIPVFSGYRDVQKKLIFTTHYLDVYSEYVEEVKFQSLYELDVDLIITLDNLVTVSYFDIEMYERFNRPSADLKP
;
A
#
# COMPACT_ATOMS: atom_id res chain seq x y z
N MET A 1 20.40 32.97 8.04
CA MET A 1 20.56 31.51 8.15
C MET A 1 19.35 30.73 7.70
N LEU A 2 18.17 31.02 8.19
CA LEU A 2 16.92 30.36 7.77
C LEU A 2 16.57 30.56 6.28
N ILE A 3 16.94 31.68 5.69
CA ILE A 3 16.66 32.06 4.29
C ILE A 3 17.45 31.19 3.30
N THR A 4 18.65 30.73 3.67
CA THR A 4 19.50 29.90 2.80
C THR A 4 18.97 28.45 2.71
N GLU A 5 18.40 27.91 3.78
CA GLU A 5 17.79 26.57 3.79
C GLU A 5 16.49 26.55 2.97
N ILE A 6 15.68 27.59 3.05
CA ILE A 6 14.45 27.74 2.24
C ILE A 6 14.82 27.87 0.75
N GLY A 7 15.89 28.57 0.41
CA GLY A 7 16.38 28.67 -0.97
C GLY A 7 16.81 27.32 -1.56
N ASN A 8 17.43 26.45 -0.76
CA ASN A 8 17.83 25.12 -1.19
C ASN A 8 16.65 24.15 -1.42
N LEU A 9 15.57 24.32 -0.66
CA LEU A 9 14.35 23.52 -0.85
C LEU A 9 13.62 23.86 -2.14
N THR A 10 13.70 25.11 -2.62
CA THR A 10 13.07 25.53 -3.88
C THR A 10 13.76 25.00 -5.13
N PHE A 11 14.99 24.52 -5.04
CA PHE A 11 15.75 23.94 -6.15
C PHE A 11 15.54 22.45 -6.34
N CYS A 12 14.86 21.75 -5.44
CA CYS A 12 14.49 20.36 -5.64
C CYS A 12 13.38 20.23 -6.67
N ARG A 13 13.75 19.83 -7.90
CA ARG A 13 12.83 19.75 -9.05
C ARG A 13 12.10 18.42 -9.17
N ASP A 14 12.47 17.39 -8.38
CA ASP A 14 11.82 16.09 -8.41
C ASP A 14 10.66 16.05 -7.40
N PRO A 15 9.39 16.01 -7.86
CA PRO A 15 8.22 15.99 -6.98
C PRO A 15 8.20 14.80 -6.04
N LYS A 16 8.64 13.62 -6.49
CA LYS A 16 8.71 12.41 -5.67
C LYS A 16 9.66 12.58 -4.50
N ARG A 17 10.83 13.14 -4.77
CA ARG A 17 11.85 13.40 -3.75
C ARG A 17 11.41 14.45 -2.72
N GLN A 18 10.64 15.44 -3.14
CA GLN A 18 10.06 16.44 -2.25
C GLN A 18 9.00 15.83 -1.33
N ILE A 19 8.14 14.98 -1.86
CA ILE A 19 7.13 14.26 -1.08
C ILE A 19 7.79 13.34 -0.05
N GLU A 20 8.80 12.57 -0.44
CA GLU A 20 9.55 11.72 0.48
C GLU A 20 10.19 12.50 1.63
N LYS A 21 10.77 13.66 1.35
CA LYS A 21 11.33 14.54 2.37
C LYS A 21 10.25 15.08 3.30
N ALA A 22 9.11 15.50 2.76
CA ALA A 22 7.98 16.00 3.54
C ALA A 22 7.43 14.93 4.49
N ILE A 23 7.27 13.69 4.05
CA ILE A 23 6.87 12.55 4.89
C ILE A 23 7.87 12.34 6.03
N LYS A 24 9.14 12.35 5.73
CA LYS A 24 10.19 12.17 6.73
C LYS A 24 10.20 13.27 7.80
N VAL A 25 9.91 14.51 7.40
CA VAL A 25 9.85 15.67 8.32
C VAL A 25 8.62 15.61 9.22
N VAL A 26 7.45 15.25 8.67
CA VAL A 26 6.19 15.18 9.42
C VAL A 26 6.21 14.01 10.42
N GLY A 27 6.91 12.94 10.13
CA GLY A 27 7.08 11.79 11.04
C GLY A 27 5.80 11.03 11.36
N ASN A 28 4.80 11.10 10.48
CA ASN A 28 3.56 10.35 10.63
C ASN A 28 3.82 8.87 10.32
N GLU A 29 3.47 7.99 11.22
CA GLU A 29 3.69 6.54 11.11
C GLU A 29 3.05 5.93 9.85
N LEU A 30 1.83 6.33 9.53
CA LEU A 30 1.15 5.88 8.32
C LEU A 30 1.92 6.31 7.07
N GLU A 31 2.32 7.56 7.00
CA GLU A 31 3.05 8.09 5.85
C GLU A 31 4.42 7.42 5.68
N LEU A 32 5.10 7.12 6.78
CA LEU A 32 6.36 6.37 6.77
C LEU A 32 6.17 4.95 6.23
N LEU A 33 5.09 4.28 6.64
CA LEU A 33 4.72 2.95 6.16
C LEU A 33 4.43 2.96 4.65
N LEU A 34 3.63 3.91 4.19
CA LEU A 34 3.30 4.09 2.77
C LEU A 34 4.55 4.37 1.93
N ARG A 35 5.43 5.22 2.43
CA ARG A 35 6.71 5.52 1.78
C ARG A 35 7.59 4.28 1.64
N SER A 36 7.69 3.48 2.70
CA SER A 36 8.44 2.23 2.67
C SER A 36 7.89 1.24 1.64
N SER A 37 6.57 1.10 1.59
CA SER A 37 5.91 0.28 0.56
C SER A 37 6.22 0.76 -0.85
N PHE A 38 6.07 2.05 -1.10
CA PHE A 38 6.32 2.66 -2.40
C PHE A 38 7.77 2.49 -2.85
N LYS A 39 8.72 2.73 -1.94
CA LYS A 39 10.16 2.68 -2.24
C LYS A 39 10.67 1.26 -2.43
N ASP A 40 10.26 0.33 -1.58
CA ASP A 40 10.78 -1.03 -1.51
C ASP A 40 9.84 -2.06 -2.14
N ALA A 41 8.76 -1.63 -2.79
CA ALA A 41 7.72 -2.46 -3.39
C ALA A 41 7.14 -3.51 -2.41
N LYS A 42 6.95 -3.12 -1.15
CA LYS A 42 6.37 -3.98 -0.12
C LYS A 42 4.85 -3.93 -0.16
N LEU A 43 4.23 -5.09 -0.04
CA LEU A 43 2.78 -5.19 0.07
C LEU A 43 2.30 -4.67 1.42
N LEU A 44 1.22 -3.92 1.39
CA LEU A 44 0.49 -3.49 2.58
C LEU A 44 -0.92 -4.07 2.58
N GLU A 45 -1.40 -4.37 3.78
CA GLU A 45 -2.80 -4.69 4.04
C GLU A 45 -3.52 -3.42 4.53
N PHE A 46 -4.57 -3.05 3.84
CA PHE A 46 -5.45 -1.94 4.18
C PHE A 46 -6.80 -2.50 4.60
N THR A 47 -7.18 -2.37 5.87
CA THR A 47 -8.51 -2.75 6.34
C THR A 47 -9.39 -1.52 6.49
N LEU A 48 -10.57 -1.58 5.88
CA LEU A 48 -11.56 -0.52 5.92
C LEU A 48 -12.56 -0.72 7.08
N ASP A 49 -13.28 0.33 7.40
CA ASP A 49 -14.34 0.33 8.41
C ASP A 49 -15.53 -0.61 8.10
N THR A 50 -15.66 -1.03 6.83
CA THR A 50 -16.63 -2.00 6.36
C THR A 50 -16.19 -3.46 6.53
N ASP A 51 -15.08 -3.73 7.21
CA ASP A 51 -14.40 -5.02 7.29
C ASP A 51 -13.83 -5.53 5.94
N LYS A 52 -13.92 -4.75 4.87
CA LYS A 52 -13.25 -5.05 3.60
C LYS A 52 -11.76 -4.77 3.74
N PHE A 53 -10.94 -5.63 3.15
CA PHE A 53 -9.51 -5.40 3.09
C PHE A 53 -8.98 -5.46 1.66
N TYR A 54 -7.86 -4.78 1.45
CA TYR A 54 -7.06 -4.86 0.23
C TYR A 54 -5.61 -5.11 0.60
N ILE A 55 -4.98 -6.02 -0.11
CA ILE A 55 -3.53 -6.18 -0.09
C ILE A 55 -3.02 -5.59 -1.39
N ALA A 56 -2.17 -4.58 -1.29
CA ALA A 56 -1.83 -3.74 -2.43
C ALA A 56 -0.44 -3.14 -2.31
N TRP A 57 0.11 -2.74 -3.46
CA TRP A 57 1.26 -1.83 -3.53
C TRP A 57 0.79 -0.39 -3.59
N VAL A 58 1.50 0.49 -2.93
CA VAL A 58 1.29 1.93 -3.07
C VAL A 58 1.83 2.36 -4.44
N LYS A 59 0.95 2.91 -5.28
CA LYS A 59 1.31 3.39 -6.61
C LYS A 59 1.80 4.83 -6.58
N GLU A 60 1.20 5.64 -5.72
CA GLU A 60 1.50 7.06 -5.59
C GLU A 60 1.39 7.47 -4.13
N LEU A 61 2.42 8.19 -3.66
CA LEU A 61 2.42 8.70 -2.30
C LEU A 61 1.44 9.88 -2.15
N PRO A 62 0.63 9.89 -1.07
CA PRO A 62 -0.21 11.03 -0.79
C PRO A 62 0.66 12.25 -0.43
N ILE A 63 0.19 13.43 -0.79
CA ILE A 63 0.82 14.68 -0.36
C ILE A 63 0.50 14.87 1.13
N PRO A 64 1.50 14.91 2.03
CA PRO A 64 1.27 15.06 3.45
C PRO A 64 0.39 16.28 3.78
N THR A 65 -0.56 16.10 4.66
CA THR A 65 -1.52 17.13 5.11
C THR A 65 -2.50 17.68 4.06
N VAL A 66 -2.37 17.28 2.80
CA VAL A 66 -3.20 17.75 1.68
C VAL A 66 -4.09 16.62 1.14
N SER A 67 -3.50 15.47 0.84
CA SER A 67 -4.26 14.33 0.30
C SER A 67 -4.92 13.53 1.41
N ASN A 68 -6.21 13.24 1.24
CA ASN A 68 -6.96 12.36 2.14
C ASN A 68 -7.25 10.98 1.52
N TYR A 69 -6.49 10.62 0.50
CA TYR A 69 -6.62 9.34 -0.20
C TYR A 69 -5.25 8.77 -0.54
N ILE A 70 -5.24 7.46 -0.80
CA ILE A 70 -4.07 6.70 -1.26
C ILE A 70 -4.43 6.04 -2.59
N ARG A 71 -3.52 6.07 -3.54
CA ARG A 71 -3.63 5.34 -4.80
C ARG A 71 -2.80 4.07 -4.73
N VAL A 72 -3.44 2.92 -4.94
CA VAL A 72 -2.82 1.61 -4.79
C VAL A 72 -3.12 0.71 -5.99
N ILE A 73 -2.28 -0.31 -6.17
CA ILE A 73 -2.52 -1.40 -7.12
C ILE A 73 -2.89 -2.63 -6.29
N PRO A 74 -4.15 -3.07 -6.31
CA PRO A 74 -4.57 -4.22 -5.51
C PRO A 74 -3.99 -5.52 -6.05
N VAL A 75 -3.58 -6.40 -5.14
CA VAL A 75 -3.07 -7.75 -5.41
C VAL A 75 -4.09 -8.79 -4.98
N PHE A 76 -4.61 -8.63 -3.77
CA PHE A 76 -5.69 -9.42 -3.21
C PHE A 76 -6.72 -8.51 -2.57
N SER A 77 -7.95 -8.99 -2.49
CA SER A 77 -8.96 -8.37 -1.65
C SER A 77 -9.90 -9.41 -1.05
N GLY A 78 -10.63 -9.00 -0.04
CA GLY A 78 -11.59 -9.83 0.64
C GLY A 78 -12.24 -9.07 1.79
N TYR A 79 -12.67 -9.81 2.78
CA TYR A 79 -13.32 -9.26 3.97
C TYR A 79 -12.82 -9.96 5.23
N ARG A 80 -12.97 -9.31 6.37
CA ARG A 80 -12.76 -9.93 7.67
C ARG A 80 -14.08 -10.53 8.16
N ASP A 81 -14.02 -11.78 8.60
CA ASP A 81 -15.18 -12.46 9.17
C ASP A 81 -15.49 -11.97 10.60
N VAL A 82 -16.51 -12.55 11.25
CA VAL A 82 -16.88 -12.20 12.65
C VAL A 82 -15.75 -12.41 13.64
N GLN A 83 -14.79 -13.30 13.35
CA GLN A 83 -13.60 -13.55 14.17
C GLN A 83 -12.42 -12.65 13.75
N LYS A 84 -12.65 -11.71 12.83
CA LYS A 84 -11.64 -10.80 12.25
C LYS A 84 -10.54 -11.50 11.44
N LYS A 85 -10.78 -12.73 11.00
CA LYS A 85 -9.88 -13.45 10.08
C LYS A 85 -10.09 -12.96 8.65
N LEU A 86 -8.99 -12.97 7.87
CA LEU A 86 -9.02 -12.58 6.46
C LEU A 86 -9.65 -13.70 5.62
N ILE A 87 -10.68 -13.35 4.87
CA ILE A 87 -11.30 -14.19 3.84
C ILE A 87 -11.00 -13.59 2.48
N PHE A 88 -10.13 -14.23 1.72
CA PHE A 88 -9.73 -13.78 0.38
C PHE A 88 -10.82 -14.11 -0.63
N THR A 89 -11.27 -13.13 -1.39
CA THR A 89 -12.31 -13.29 -2.42
C THR A 89 -11.82 -13.02 -3.83
N THR A 90 -10.81 -12.17 -4.00
CA THR A 90 -10.32 -11.75 -5.31
C THR A 90 -8.80 -11.81 -5.38
N HIS A 91 -8.29 -12.47 -6.42
CA HIS A 91 -6.88 -12.60 -6.74
C HIS A 91 -6.59 -11.82 -8.03
N TYR A 92 -6.15 -10.58 -7.89
CA TYR A 92 -5.95 -9.66 -9.02
C TYR A 92 -4.73 -10.03 -9.88
N LEU A 93 -3.67 -10.57 -9.27
CA LEU A 93 -2.44 -10.89 -10.00
C LEU A 93 -2.65 -11.94 -11.10
N ASP A 94 -3.50 -12.93 -10.86
CA ASP A 94 -3.79 -13.96 -11.86
C ASP A 94 -4.42 -13.32 -13.11
N VAL A 95 -5.39 -12.43 -12.90
CA VAL A 95 -6.05 -11.70 -13.98
C VAL A 95 -5.08 -10.75 -14.69
N TYR A 96 -4.22 -10.05 -13.95
CA TYR A 96 -3.22 -9.15 -14.53
C TYR A 96 -2.21 -9.91 -15.40
N SER A 97 -1.77 -11.08 -14.94
CA SER A 97 -0.84 -11.92 -15.69
C SER A 97 -1.44 -12.38 -17.01
N GLU A 98 -2.67 -12.88 -17.00
CA GLU A 98 -3.40 -13.27 -18.21
C GLU A 98 -3.56 -12.07 -19.16
N TYR A 99 -3.96 -10.92 -18.64
CA TYR A 99 -4.19 -9.72 -19.45
C TYR A 99 -2.90 -9.18 -20.07
N VAL A 100 -1.79 -9.18 -19.34
CA VAL A 100 -0.48 -8.77 -19.84
C VAL A 100 0.01 -9.70 -20.94
N GLU A 101 -0.19 -11.02 -20.83
CA GLU A 101 0.14 -11.99 -21.87
C GLU A 101 -0.68 -11.78 -23.13
N GLU A 102 -1.99 -11.52 -23.01
CA GLU A 102 -2.90 -11.30 -24.15
C GLU A 102 -2.63 -10.00 -24.91
N VAL A 103 -2.38 -8.90 -24.17
CA VAL A 103 -2.35 -7.53 -24.71
C VAL A 103 -0.92 -6.98 -24.84
N LYS A 104 0.09 -7.72 -24.43
CA LYS A 104 1.52 -7.35 -24.50
C LYS A 104 1.88 -6.05 -23.79
N PHE A 105 1.25 -5.73 -22.66
CA PHE A 105 1.69 -4.67 -21.78
C PHE A 105 3.04 -4.99 -21.14
N GLN A 106 3.90 -3.98 -21.01
CA GLN A 106 5.24 -4.14 -20.45
C GLN A 106 5.28 -4.05 -18.92
N SER A 107 4.25 -3.45 -18.29
CA SER A 107 4.25 -3.18 -16.85
C SER A 107 2.83 -3.11 -16.29
N LEU A 108 2.66 -3.57 -15.05
CA LEU A 108 1.41 -3.41 -14.28
C LEU A 108 1.03 -1.93 -14.07
N TYR A 109 2.00 -1.02 -14.10
CA TYR A 109 1.76 0.43 -13.99
C TYR A 109 1.03 1.01 -15.19
N GLU A 110 1.09 0.36 -16.35
CA GLU A 110 0.38 0.76 -17.56
C GLU A 110 -1.08 0.34 -17.57
N LEU A 111 -1.45 -0.60 -16.69
CA LEU A 111 -2.84 -1.00 -16.53
C LEU A 111 -3.59 0.02 -15.68
N ASP A 112 -4.78 0.41 -16.13
CA ASP A 112 -5.69 1.28 -15.38
C ASP A 112 -6.47 0.46 -14.34
N VAL A 113 -5.74 -0.14 -13.41
CA VAL A 113 -6.28 -0.98 -12.33
C VAL A 113 -6.16 -0.33 -10.96
N ASP A 114 -5.91 0.95 -10.95
CA ASP A 114 -5.71 1.72 -9.73
C ASP A 114 -6.96 1.73 -8.87
N LEU A 115 -6.76 1.57 -7.58
CA LEU A 115 -7.77 1.76 -6.57
C LEU A 115 -7.42 2.97 -5.71
N ILE A 116 -8.41 3.81 -5.45
CA ILE A 116 -8.30 4.94 -4.54
C ILE A 116 -8.98 4.58 -3.23
N ILE A 117 -8.23 4.63 -2.15
CA ILE A 117 -8.72 4.39 -0.79
C ILE A 117 -8.67 5.72 -0.03
N THR A 118 -9.81 6.14 0.52
CA THR A 118 -9.87 7.32 1.38
C THR A 118 -9.30 7.01 2.76
N LEU A 119 -8.49 7.91 3.29
CA LEU A 119 -7.84 7.74 4.60
C LEU A 119 -8.87 7.66 5.73
N ASP A 120 -9.98 8.35 5.61
CA ASP A 120 -11.03 8.39 6.63
C ASP A 120 -11.72 7.02 6.83
N ASN A 121 -11.68 6.16 5.84
CA ASN A 121 -12.26 4.82 5.89
C ASN A 121 -11.29 3.75 6.36
N LEU A 122 -10.02 4.08 6.54
CA LEU A 122 -9.01 3.14 7.03
C LEU A 122 -9.12 2.92 8.53
N VAL A 123 -9.11 1.66 8.93
CA VAL A 123 -9.03 1.25 10.34
C VAL A 123 -7.62 0.83 10.69
N THR A 124 -7.03 -0.04 9.86
CA THR A 124 -5.65 -0.50 10.05
C THR A 124 -4.89 -0.56 8.74
N VAL A 125 -3.58 -0.32 8.83
CA VAL A 125 -2.62 -0.55 7.76
C VAL A 125 -1.42 -1.28 8.34
N SER A 126 -1.00 -2.36 7.70
CA SER A 126 0.16 -3.12 8.13
C SER A 126 0.93 -3.69 6.94
N TYR A 127 2.18 -4.06 7.15
CA TYR A 127 2.89 -4.88 6.17
C TYR A 127 2.21 -6.23 6.01
N PHE A 128 2.13 -6.68 4.77
CA PHE A 128 1.64 -8.01 4.45
C PHE A 128 2.75 -8.85 3.83
N ASP A 129 2.98 -9.99 4.46
CA ASP A 129 3.90 -11.02 3.97
C ASP A 129 3.14 -12.35 3.95
N ILE A 130 3.04 -12.96 2.76
CA ILE A 130 2.24 -14.18 2.58
C ILE A 130 2.77 -15.35 3.43
N GLU A 131 4.08 -15.47 3.54
CA GLU A 131 4.71 -16.54 4.30
C GLU A 131 4.41 -16.40 5.81
N MET A 132 4.51 -15.18 6.33
CA MET A 132 4.16 -14.87 7.71
C MET A 132 2.67 -15.10 7.97
N TYR A 133 1.82 -14.67 7.04
CA TYR A 133 0.38 -14.91 7.13
C TYR A 133 0.07 -16.40 7.22
N GLU A 134 0.65 -17.23 6.36
CA GLU A 134 0.46 -18.68 6.37
C GLU A 134 0.94 -19.31 7.68
N ARG A 135 2.06 -18.85 8.22
CA ARG A 135 2.60 -19.32 9.50
C ARG A 135 1.68 -19.00 10.67
N PHE A 136 1.13 -17.79 10.73
CA PHE A 136 0.18 -17.39 11.78
C PHE A 136 -1.15 -18.13 11.70
N ASN A 137 -1.55 -18.61 10.54
CA ASN A 137 -2.84 -19.26 10.32
C ASN A 137 -2.73 -20.78 10.19
N ARG A 138 -1.60 -21.38 10.55
CA ARG A 138 -1.47 -22.84 10.61
C ARG A 138 -2.41 -23.45 11.65
N PRO A 139 -3.03 -24.61 11.34
CA PRO A 139 -3.82 -25.34 12.33
C PRO A 139 -2.97 -25.68 13.58
N SER A 140 -3.58 -25.60 14.75
CA SER A 140 -2.88 -25.85 16.02
C SER A 140 -2.26 -27.24 16.14
N ALA A 141 -2.69 -28.21 15.33
CA ALA A 141 -2.13 -29.56 15.28
C ALA A 141 -0.67 -29.60 14.75
N ASP A 142 -0.26 -28.57 13.97
CA ASP A 142 1.09 -28.47 13.43
C ASP A 142 2.06 -27.73 14.37
N LEU A 143 1.57 -27.23 15.49
CA LEU A 143 2.33 -26.52 16.51
C LEU A 143 2.85 -27.43 17.62
N LYS A 144 3.14 -28.70 17.33
CA LYS A 144 3.80 -29.56 18.31
C LYS A 144 5.23 -29.10 18.54
N PRO A 145 5.63 -28.97 19.83
CA PRO A 145 6.99 -28.58 20.18
C PRO A 145 8.04 -29.58 19.71
#